data_dd40b3458c069a5664e187faaf7a8545
#
_entry.id   dd40b3458c069a5664e187faaf7a8545
#
_cell.length_a   1.000
_cell.length_b   1.000
_cell.length_c   1.000
_cell.angle_alpha   90.00
_cell.angle_beta   90.00
_cell.angle_gamma   90.00
#
_symmetry.space_group_name_H-M   'P 1'
#
loop_
_entity.id
_entity.type
_entity.pdbx_description
1 polymer ?
#
loop_
_entity_poly.entity_id
_entity_poly.type
_entity_poly.pdbx_seq_one_letter_code
_entity_poly.pdbx_strand_id
1 'polypeptide(L)'
;MLVVIALLMTSAVVHGSIDGRWSVKKDLIAQGEQIRTLPETAGDWRLVASPEMNESALRILQYHGWDQRQYPNSVTGQFITVAVMFGPRGPMAVHTPEVCFDSVGTSQTRDRRVESISTSQNDHEFWSVEFSSKDSPDDRFESWYAWSDGGAFQASKLPRVWMASNLYKIQLSGPTGSGADQPIQDFLAEFLPQVEVVLE
;
A
#
# COMPACT_ATOMS: atom_id res chain seq x y z
N MET A 1 -20.57 -16.65 34.83
CA MET A 1 -20.12 -17.50 33.70
C MET A 1 -20.84 -17.17 32.40
N LEU A 2 -22.18 -17.13 32.32
CA LEU A 2 -22.95 -16.85 31.09
C LEU A 2 -22.61 -15.48 30.47
N VAL A 3 -22.47 -14.42 31.26
CA VAL A 3 -22.11 -13.05 30.76
C VAL A 3 -20.75 -13.04 30.09
N VAL A 4 -19.76 -13.71 30.66
CA VAL A 4 -18.40 -13.77 30.06
C VAL A 4 -18.43 -14.52 28.74
N ILE A 5 -19.16 -15.61 28.63
CA ILE A 5 -19.33 -16.37 27.40
C ILE A 5 -20.02 -15.47 26.31
N ALA A 6 -21.08 -14.77 26.68
CA ALA A 6 -21.78 -13.86 25.80
C ALA A 6 -20.85 -12.76 25.27
N LEU A 7 -20.04 -12.15 26.13
CA LEU A 7 -19.06 -11.13 25.74
C LEU A 7 -17.99 -11.67 24.80
N LEU A 8 -17.47 -12.88 25.07
CA LEU A 8 -16.48 -13.53 24.19
C LEU A 8 -17.08 -13.84 22.81
N MET A 9 -18.30 -14.36 22.76
CA MET A 9 -18.99 -14.65 21.49
C MET A 9 -19.26 -13.37 20.71
N THR A 10 -19.77 -12.33 21.36
CA THR A 10 -20.00 -11.03 20.73
C THR A 10 -18.69 -10.45 20.20
N SER A 11 -17.63 -10.48 21.01
CA SER A 11 -16.30 -10.03 20.60
C SER A 11 -15.78 -10.80 19.39
N ALA A 12 -15.91 -12.13 19.39
CA ALA A 12 -15.47 -12.97 18.27
C ALA A 12 -16.25 -12.66 16.98
N VAL A 13 -17.56 -12.46 17.06
CA VAL A 13 -18.40 -12.10 15.92
C VAL A 13 -18.03 -10.70 15.39
N VAL A 14 -17.90 -9.71 16.27
CA VAL A 14 -17.53 -8.35 15.89
C VAL A 14 -16.15 -8.33 15.24
N HIS A 15 -15.15 -8.94 15.86
CA HIS A 15 -13.80 -9.03 15.27
C HIS A 15 -13.79 -9.81 13.95
N GLY A 16 -14.51 -10.94 13.88
CA GLY A 16 -14.62 -11.72 12.65
C GLY A 16 -15.26 -10.93 11.50
N SER A 17 -16.25 -10.09 11.82
CA SER A 17 -16.88 -9.19 10.84
C SER A 17 -15.92 -8.06 10.39
N ILE A 18 -15.27 -7.42 11.36
CA ILE A 18 -14.28 -6.36 11.07
C ILE A 18 -13.11 -6.91 10.25
N ASP A 19 -12.65 -8.12 10.50
CA ASP A 19 -11.53 -8.75 9.79
C ASP A 19 -11.95 -9.42 8.46
N GLY A 20 -13.23 -9.34 8.09
CA GLY A 20 -13.73 -9.90 6.84
C GLY A 20 -13.84 -11.43 6.80
N ARG A 21 -13.76 -12.13 7.95
CA ARG A 21 -13.83 -13.61 8.03
C ARG A 21 -15.14 -14.20 7.50
N TRP A 22 -16.21 -13.41 7.54
CA TRP A 22 -17.57 -13.81 7.14
C TRP A 22 -17.96 -13.28 5.75
N SER A 23 -17.03 -12.65 5.01
CA SER A 23 -17.30 -12.18 3.66
C SER A 23 -17.50 -13.36 2.71
N VAL A 24 -18.45 -13.20 1.78
CA VAL A 24 -18.65 -14.17 0.69
C VAL A 24 -17.35 -14.25 -0.11
N LYS A 25 -16.83 -15.44 -0.31
CA LYS A 25 -15.69 -15.67 -1.20
C LYS A 25 -16.12 -15.37 -2.63
N LYS A 26 -15.95 -14.14 -3.08
CA LYS A 26 -15.77 -13.82 -4.50
C LYS A 26 -14.48 -14.51 -4.96
N ASP A 27 -14.27 -14.59 -6.24
CA ASP A 27 -13.00 -15.11 -6.77
C ASP A 27 -11.84 -14.15 -6.45
N LEU A 28 -11.43 -14.17 -5.15
CA LEU A 28 -10.40 -13.28 -4.60
C LEU A 28 -9.03 -13.57 -5.20
N ILE A 29 -8.83 -14.81 -5.68
CA ILE A 29 -7.59 -15.21 -6.34
C ILE A 29 -7.52 -14.52 -7.71
N ALA A 30 -8.61 -14.58 -8.50
CA ALA A 30 -8.63 -13.89 -9.79
C ALA A 30 -8.44 -12.38 -9.66
N GLN A 31 -9.07 -11.74 -8.66
CA GLN A 31 -8.81 -10.34 -8.35
C GLN A 31 -7.35 -10.08 -7.96
N GLY A 32 -6.75 -10.96 -7.18
CA GLY A 32 -5.35 -10.84 -6.79
C GLY A 32 -4.38 -11.00 -7.97
N GLU A 33 -4.70 -11.87 -8.93
CA GLU A 33 -3.89 -12.09 -10.13
C GLU A 33 -3.88 -10.87 -11.07
N GLN A 34 -4.91 -10.02 -11.07
CA GLN A 34 -4.92 -8.77 -11.84
C GLN A 34 -3.75 -7.84 -11.49
N ILE A 35 -3.24 -7.88 -10.25
CA ILE A 35 -2.07 -7.09 -9.84
C ILE A 35 -0.83 -7.39 -10.68
N ARG A 36 -0.72 -8.59 -11.25
CA ARG A 36 0.40 -8.97 -12.12
C ARG A 36 0.40 -8.25 -13.47
N THR A 37 -0.74 -7.66 -13.86
CA THR A 37 -0.89 -6.92 -15.11
C THR A 37 -0.66 -5.42 -14.96
N LEU A 38 -0.12 -4.97 -13.83
CA LEU A 38 0.27 -3.58 -13.62
C LEU A 38 1.23 -3.08 -14.72
N PRO A 39 1.23 -1.77 -15.02
CA PRO A 39 2.01 -1.24 -16.13
C PRO A 39 3.52 -1.43 -15.94
N GLU A 40 4.21 -1.81 -17.02
CA GLU A 40 5.67 -1.89 -17.06
C GLU A 40 6.33 -0.53 -17.30
N THR A 41 5.55 0.47 -17.68
CA THR A 41 6.01 1.82 -17.96
C THR A 41 5.06 2.86 -17.41
N ALA A 42 5.59 3.95 -16.84
CA ALA A 42 4.85 5.11 -16.39
C ALA A 42 5.64 6.37 -16.76
N GLY A 43 5.28 7.05 -17.87
CA GLY A 43 6.08 8.15 -18.41
C GLY A 43 7.51 7.71 -18.70
N ASP A 44 8.49 8.37 -18.06
CA ASP A 44 9.92 8.06 -18.19
C ASP A 44 10.40 6.94 -17.27
N TRP A 45 9.52 6.36 -16.46
CA TRP A 45 9.82 5.26 -15.56
C TRP A 45 9.65 3.91 -16.27
N ARG A 46 10.58 2.98 -16.06
CA ARG A 46 10.60 1.66 -16.71
C ARG A 46 10.78 0.57 -15.68
N LEU A 47 9.96 -0.49 -15.75
CA LEU A 47 10.13 -1.68 -14.92
C LEU A 47 11.46 -2.37 -15.24
N VAL A 48 12.26 -2.64 -14.22
CA VAL A 48 13.54 -3.38 -14.35
C VAL A 48 13.60 -4.65 -13.50
N ALA A 49 12.81 -4.72 -12.44
CA ALA A 49 12.77 -5.89 -11.58
C ALA A 49 11.42 -6.01 -10.86
N SER A 50 11.02 -7.25 -10.60
CA SER A 50 9.91 -7.61 -9.72
C SER A 50 10.42 -8.61 -8.69
N PRO A 51 11.04 -8.13 -7.58
CA PRO A 51 11.59 -9.01 -6.56
C PRO A 51 10.49 -9.78 -5.84
N GLU A 52 10.75 -11.04 -5.53
CA GLU A 52 9.82 -11.88 -4.79
C GLU A 52 9.74 -11.49 -3.32
N MET A 53 8.54 -11.54 -2.76
CA MET A 53 8.34 -11.33 -1.32
C MET A 53 8.73 -12.59 -0.54
N ASN A 54 9.29 -12.40 0.64
CA ASN A 54 9.62 -13.50 1.54
C ASN A 54 8.37 -14.33 1.90
N GLU A 55 8.45 -15.65 1.81
CA GLU A 55 7.34 -16.58 2.09
C GLU A 55 6.76 -16.40 3.50
N SER A 56 7.58 -16.05 4.50
CA SER A 56 7.12 -15.78 5.86
C SER A 56 6.22 -14.56 5.91
N ALA A 57 6.56 -13.50 5.17
CA ALA A 57 5.73 -12.31 5.03
C ALA A 57 4.40 -12.63 4.35
N LEU A 58 4.40 -13.41 3.27
CA LEU A 58 3.19 -13.83 2.56
C LEU A 58 2.21 -14.59 3.48
N ARG A 59 2.73 -15.49 4.33
CA ARG A 59 1.88 -16.23 5.29
C ARG A 59 1.26 -15.36 6.37
N ILE A 60 2.00 -14.36 6.87
CA ILE A 60 1.52 -13.43 7.91
C ILE A 60 0.48 -12.48 7.34
N LEU A 61 0.71 -11.98 6.14
CA LEU A 61 -0.10 -10.94 5.51
C LEU A 61 -1.37 -11.48 4.85
N GLN A 62 -1.44 -12.79 4.60
CA GLN A 62 -2.61 -13.47 4.03
C GLN A 62 -3.11 -12.86 2.71
N TYR A 63 -2.20 -12.38 1.87
CA TYR A 63 -2.54 -11.76 0.60
C TYR A 63 -3.21 -12.75 -0.37
N HIS A 64 -4.20 -12.26 -1.10
CA HIS A 64 -4.80 -12.97 -2.24
C HIS A 64 -4.03 -12.69 -3.52
N GLY A 65 -3.33 -11.57 -3.58
CA GLY A 65 -2.43 -11.17 -4.65
C GLY A 65 -1.46 -10.08 -4.19
N TRP A 66 -0.30 -10.04 -4.80
CA TRP A 66 0.70 -9.01 -4.56
C TRP A 66 1.68 -8.96 -5.72
N ASP A 67 2.29 -7.79 -5.92
CA ASP A 67 3.43 -7.59 -6.81
C ASP A 67 4.29 -6.46 -6.26
N GLN A 68 5.60 -6.62 -6.33
CA GLN A 68 6.56 -5.58 -5.99
C GLN A 68 7.40 -5.28 -7.21
N ARG A 69 7.52 -4.02 -7.57
CA ARG A 69 8.15 -3.57 -8.81
C ARG A 69 9.13 -2.45 -8.57
N GLN A 70 10.15 -2.40 -9.40
CA GLN A 70 11.22 -1.42 -9.34
C GLN A 70 11.30 -0.64 -10.65
N TYR A 71 11.21 0.69 -10.53
CA TYR A 71 11.16 1.62 -11.65
C TYR A 71 12.25 2.69 -11.54
N PRO A 72 13.37 2.57 -12.25
CA PRO A 72 14.25 3.70 -12.49
C PRO A 72 13.60 4.68 -13.48
N ASN A 73 13.85 5.97 -13.28
CA ASN A 73 13.56 7.01 -14.24
C ASN A 73 14.71 7.10 -15.25
N SER A 74 14.40 7.00 -16.55
CA SER A 74 15.39 6.99 -17.61
C SER A 74 16.07 8.35 -17.85
N VAL A 75 15.48 9.43 -17.35
CA VAL A 75 15.98 10.81 -17.52
C VAL A 75 16.75 11.27 -16.29
N THR A 76 16.17 11.08 -15.09
CA THR A 76 16.75 11.60 -13.84
C THR A 76 17.63 10.59 -13.12
N GLY A 77 17.49 9.29 -13.41
CA GLY A 77 18.16 8.21 -12.70
C GLY A 77 17.58 7.93 -11.31
N GLN A 78 16.53 8.64 -10.92
CA GLN A 78 15.80 8.39 -9.66
C GLN A 78 15.15 7.02 -9.70
N PHE A 79 14.88 6.46 -8.53
CA PHE A 79 14.43 5.08 -8.41
C PHE A 79 13.22 4.98 -7.46
N ILE A 80 12.16 4.33 -7.91
CA ILE A 80 10.96 4.07 -7.09
C ILE A 80 10.71 2.57 -6.99
N THR A 81 10.43 2.10 -5.79
CA THR A 81 9.88 0.77 -5.53
C THR A 81 8.40 0.90 -5.22
N VAL A 82 7.58 0.11 -5.91
CA VAL A 82 6.13 0.03 -5.71
C VAL A 82 5.77 -1.37 -5.27
N ALA A 83 4.96 -1.48 -4.22
CA ALA A 83 4.31 -2.72 -3.83
C ALA A 83 2.79 -2.53 -3.91
N VAL A 84 2.10 -3.36 -4.68
CA VAL A 84 0.64 -3.42 -4.73
C VAL A 84 0.21 -4.77 -4.19
N MET A 85 -0.74 -4.74 -3.28
CA MET A 85 -1.20 -5.91 -2.54
C MET A 85 -2.73 -5.93 -2.49
N PHE A 86 -3.31 -7.13 -2.53
CA PHE A 86 -4.73 -7.35 -2.33
C PHE A 86 -4.94 -8.41 -1.27
N GLY A 87 -5.77 -8.14 -0.27
CA GLY A 87 -6.01 -9.09 0.80
C GLY A 87 -7.00 -8.61 1.87
N PRO A 88 -7.17 -9.41 2.94
CA PRO A 88 -8.09 -9.09 4.03
C PRO A 88 -7.72 -7.76 4.70
N ARG A 89 -8.71 -6.90 4.93
CA ARG A 89 -8.51 -5.54 5.49
C ARG A 89 -7.80 -5.54 6.85
N GLY A 90 -7.99 -6.57 7.70
CA GLY A 90 -7.36 -6.64 9.01
C GLY A 90 -5.83 -6.59 8.92
N PRO A 91 -5.16 -7.57 8.29
CA PRO A 91 -3.72 -7.53 8.03
C PRO A 91 -3.29 -6.31 7.21
N MET A 92 -4.05 -5.95 6.16
CA MET A 92 -3.71 -4.83 5.27
C MET A 92 -3.65 -3.48 6.00
N ALA A 93 -4.53 -3.27 6.99
CA ALA A 93 -4.65 -2.01 7.71
C ALA A 93 -3.53 -1.77 8.73
N VAL A 94 -2.90 -2.84 9.26
CA VAL A 94 -1.92 -2.71 10.36
C VAL A 94 -0.46 -2.73 9.90
N HIS A 95 -0.19 -3.22 8.69
CA HIS A 95 1.17 -3.27 8.14
C HIS A 95 1.47 -2.00 7.35
N THR A 96 1.70 -0.90 8.05
CA THR A 96 2.09 0.39 7.45
C THR A 96 3.61 0.56 7.42
N PRO A 97 4.15 1.47 6.59
CA PRO A 97 5.59 1.74 6.55
C PRO A 97 6.19 2.08 7.91
N GLU A 98 5.47 2.82 8.75
CA GLU A 98 5.92 3.20 10.10
C GLU A 98 6.21 1.98 10.97
N VAL A 99 5.38 0.91 10.83
CA VAL A 99 5.57 -0.34 11.57
C VAL A 99 6.70 -1.17 10.97
N CYS A 100 6.78 -1.24 9.63
CA CYS A 100 7.73 -2.10 8.94
C CYS A 100 9.14 -1.54 8.97
N PHE A 101 9.32 -0.25 8.68
CA PHE A 101 10.66 0.34 8.53
C PHE A 101 11.35 0.60 9.86
N ASP A 102 10.62 0.91 10.94
CA ASP A 102 11.26 1.06 12.26
C ASP A 102 11.99 -0.20 12.73
N SER A 103 11.53 -1.37 12.31
CA SER A 103 12.14 -2.66 12.64
C SER A 103 13.40 -2.99 11.84
N VAL A 104 13.70 -2.27 10.75
CA VAL A 104 14.81 -2.58 9.82
C VAL A 104 15.91 -1.52 9.79
N GLY A 105 16.11 -0.79 10.89
CA GLY A 105 17.23 0.15 11.01
C GLY A 105 16.97 1.53 10.44
N THR A 106 15.71 1.92 10.28
CA THR A 106 15.33 3.29 9.92
C THR A 106 14.62 4.01 11.07
N SER A 107 14.49 5.31 10.98
CA SER A 107 13.73 6.15 11.89
C SER A 107 12.85 7.11 11.10
N GLN A 108 11.61 7.26 11.53
CA GLN A 108 10.72 8.27 10.99
C GLN A 108 11.25 9.66 11.37
N THR A 109 11.38 10.56 10.39
CA THR A 109 11.92 11.92 10.58
C THR A 109 10.85 13.00 10.62
N ARG A 110 9.65 12.68 10.12
CA ARG A 110 8.53 13.62 10.07
C ARG A 110 7.20 12.88 10.27
N ASP A 111 6.24 13.54 10.92
CA ASP A 111 4.87 13.04 11.01
C ASP A 111 4.28 12.86 9.61
N ARG A 112 3.44 11.83 9.48
CA ARG A 112 2.75 11.55 8.23
C ARG A 112 1.83 12.70 7.84
N ARG A 113 1.77 12.99 6.56
CA ARG A 113 0.88 13.97 5.95
C ARG A 113 0.06 13.34 4.83
N VAL A 114 -1.02 14.00 4.45
CA VAL A 114 -1.83 13.59 3.29
C VAL A 114 -1.32 14.32 2.06
N GLU A 115 -1.09 13.57 0.99
CA GLU A 115 -0.79 14.08 -0.34
C GLU A 115 -1.90 13.65 -1.29
N SER A 116 -2.30 14.55 -2.20
CA SER A 116 -3.39 14.30 -3.14
C SER A 116 -2.87 14.23 -4.56
N ILE A 117 -3.36 13.25 -5.32
CA ILE A 117 -3.07 13.05 -6.74
C ILE A 117 -4.40 12.92 -7.48
N SER A 118 -4.67 13.79 -8.43
CA SER A 118 -5.87 13.73 -9.26
C SER A 118 -5.55 13.08 -10.60
N THR A 119 -6.39 12.14 -11.01
CA THR A 119 -6.44 11.58 -12.36
C THR A 119 -7.67 12.11 -13.10
N SER A 120 -7.92 11.63 -14.30
CA SER A 120 -9.17 11.93 -15.01
C SER A 120 -10.40 11.23 -14.43
N GLN A 121 -10.21 10.20 -13.61
CA GLN A 121 -11.30 9.37 -13.07
C GLN A 121 -11.52 9.62 -11.57
N ASN A 122 -10.44 9.81 -10.79
CA ASN A 122 -10.51 9.89 -9.33
C ASN A 122 -9.56 10.94 -8.74
N ASP A 123 -9.92 11.37 -7.53
CA ASP A 123 -9.01 12.07 -6.63
C ASP A 123 -8.50 11.07 -5.59
N HIS A 124 -7.20 10.82 -5.61
CA HIS A 124 -6.54 9.90 -4.70
C HIS A 124 -5.86 10.64 -3.56
N GLU A 125 -5.85 10.03 -2.37
CA GLU A 125 -5.15 10.53 -1.20
C GLU A 125 -4.16 9.49 -0.68
N PHE A 126 -2.94 9.91 -0.40
CA PHE A 126 -1.85 9.08 0.12
C PHE A 126 -1.36 9.61 1.45
N TRP A 127 -1.06 8.72 2.38
CA TRP A 127 -0.16 9.05 3.48
C TRP A 127 1.27 9.11 2.95
N SER A 128 1.97 10.19 3.25
CA SER A 128 3.40 10.37 2.99
C SER A 128 4.14 10.41 4.31
N VAL A 129 5.21 9.62 4.43
CA VAL A 129 6.07 9.52 5.62
C VAL A 129 7.52 9.57 5.18
N GLU A 130 8.35 10.35 5.87
CA GLU A 130 9.78 10.44 5.62
C GLU A 130 10.56 9.62 6.64
N PHE A 131 11.56 8.91 6.15
CA PHE A 131 12.47 8.08 6.95
C PHE A 131 13.93 8.44 6.68
N SER A 132 14.78 8.18 7.66
CA SER A 132 16.23 8.17 7.48
C SER A 132 16.82 6.85 7.98
N SER A 133 17.97 6.47 7.44
CA SER A 133 18.77 5.36 7.98
C SER A 133 19.30 5.74 9.36
N LYS A 134 19.26 4.81 10.33
CA LYS A 134 19.88 4.99 11.65
C LYS A 134 21.40 5.08 11.57
N ASP A 135 22.00 4.40 10.57
CA ASP A 135 23.44 4.36 10.34
C ASP A 135 23.93 5.56 9.51
N SER A 136 23.05 6.18 8.73
CA SER A 136 23.35 7.31 7.84
C SER A 136 22.17 8.29 7.85
N PRO A 137 22.10 9.22 8.81
CA PRO A 137 20.93 10.14 8.96
C PRO A 137 20.66 11.05 7.75
N ASP A 138 21.66 11.26 6.90
CA ASP A 138 21.55 12.03 5.66
C ASP A 138 20.92 11.20 4.52
N ASP A 139 20.91 9.88 4.64
CA ASP A 139 20.25 8.97 3.69
C ASP A 139 18.75 8.90 4.00
N ARG A 140 18.00 9.73 3.29
CA ARG A 140 16.55 9.90 3.48
C ARG A 140 15.78 9.39 2.30
N PHE A 141 14.60 8.84 2.59
CA PHE A 141 13.62 8.45 1.60
C PHE A 141 12.20 8.74 2.10
N GLU A 142 11.27 8.84 1.17
CA GLU A 142 9.84 8.90 1.47
C GLU A 142 9.18 7.56 1.16
N SER A 143 8.16 7.22 1.96
CA SER A 143 7.23 6.16 1.64
C SER A 143 5.81 6.72 1.61
N TRP A 144 5.11 6.50 0.48
CA TRP A 144 3.71 6.86 0.31
C TRP A 144 2.86 5.60 0.28
N TYR A 145 1.70 5.63 0.91
CA TYR A 145 0.81 4.49 0.93
C TYR A 145 -0.67 4.88 1.08
N ALA A 146 -1.54 4.05 0.53
CA ALA A 146 -2.98 4.24 0.60
C ALA A 146 -3.70 2.91 0.42
N TRP A 147 -5.00 2.91 0.70
CA TRP A 147 -5.88 1.76 0.50
C TRP A 147 -7.01 2.11 -0.45
N SER A 148 -7.51 1.09 -1.18
CA SER A 148 -8.68 1.18 -2.04
C SER A 148 -9.56 -0.06 -1.87
N ASP A 149 -10.84 0.08 -2.07
CA ASP A 149 -11.82 -1.00 -2.18
C ASP A 149 -12.27 -1.28 -3.63
N GLY A 150 -11.48 -0.79 -4.58
CA GLY A 150 -11.72 -0.88 -6.03
C GLY A 150 -11.97 0.47 -6.70
N GLY A 151 -12.05 1.56 -5.93
CA GLY A 151 -12.14 2.93 -6.44
C GLY A 151 -10.89 3.75 -6.13
N ALA A 152 -11.07 5.02 -5.76
CA ALA A 152 -9.97 5.90 -5.37
C ALA A 152 -9.14 5.33 -4.21
N PHE A 153 -7.83 5.51 -4.28
CA PHE A 153 -6.94 5.27 -3.15
C PHE A 153 -7.15 6.34 -2.08
N GLN A 154 -7.20 5.93 -0.80
CA GLN A 154 -7.54 6.79 0.32
C GLN A 154 -6.49 6.71 1.43
N ALA A 155 -6.10 7.88 1.95
CA ALA A 155 -5.32 8.01 3.18
C ALA A 155 -6.22 7.82 4.41
N SER A 156 -6.80 6.61 4.55
CA SER A 156 -7.74 6.33 5.64
C SER A 156 -7.04 6.28 6.99
N LYS A 157 -7.66 6.89 8.01
CA LYS A 157 -7.20 6.77 9.41
C LYS A 157 -7.64 5.44 10.05
N LEU A 158 -8.71 4.86 9.55
CA LEU A 158 -9.33 3.65 10.10
C LEU A 158 -9.75 2.68 8.97
N PRO A 159 -8.81 2.24 8.11
CA PRO A 159 -9.15 1.39 6.96
C PRO A 159 -9.79 0.07 7.38
N ARG A 160 -9.48 -0.42 8.58
CA ARG A 160 -10.05 -1.63 9.15
C ARG A 160 -11.55 -1.52 9.47
N VAL A 161 -12.07 -0.32 9.64
CA VAL A 161 -13.46 -0.10 10.09
C VAL A 161 -14.34 0.40 8.94
N TRP A 162 -13.84 1.33 8.13
CA TRP A 162 -14.63 2.09 7.17
C TRP A 162 -14.53 1.63 5.72
N MET A 163 -13.67 0.63 5.44
CA MET A 163 -13.49 0.11 4.09
C MET A 163 -14.03 -1.32 3.94
N ALA A 164 -14.04 -1.84 2.72
CA ALA A 164 -14.50 -3.18 2.39
C ALA A 164 -13.72 -4.30 3.11
N SER A 165 -14.22 -5.54 3.06
CA SER A 165 -13.62 -6.70 3.74
C SER A 165 -12.25 -7.09 3.17
N ASN A 166 -12.03 -6.84 1.89
CA ASN A 166 -10.75 -7.00 1.20
C ASN A 166 -10.37 -5.66 0.59
N LEU A 167 -9.10 -5.33 0.65
CA LEU A 167 -8.56 -4.05 0.19
C LEU A 167 -7.40 -4.28 -0.75
N TYR A 168 -7.30 -3.41 -1.73
CA TYR A 168 -6.02 -3.10 -2.35
C TYR A 168 -5.24 -2.16 -1.44
N LYS A 169 -3.95 -2.35 -1.39
CA LYS A 169 -3.00 -1.41 -0.80
C LYS A 169 -1.90 -1.15 -1.80
N ILE A 170 -1.60 0.11 -2.02
CA ILE A 170 -0.41 0.52 -2.74
C ILE A 170 0.58 1.15 -1.75
N GLN A 171 1.85 0.82 -1.89
CA GLN A 171 2.93 1.39 -1.10
C GLN A 171 4.12 1.66 -2.00
N LEU A 172 4.62 2.88 -1.96
CA LEU A 172 5.77 3.32 -2.73
C LEU A 172 6.90 3.71 -1.79
N SER A 173 8.13 3.56 -2.25
CA SER A 173 9.30 4.12 -1.59
C SER A 173 10.23 4.71 -2.64
N GLY A 174 10.74 5.90 -2.40
CA GLY A 174 11.58 6.63 -3.35
C GLY A 174 12.32 7.78 -2.71
N PRO A 175 13.07 8.57 -3.49
CA PRO A 175 13.77 9.74 -3.00
C PRO A 175 12.84 10.75 -2.37
N THR A 176 13.33 11.47 -1.37
CA THR A 176 12.62 12.61 -0.78
C THR A 176 12.47 13.73 -1.80
N GLY A 177 11.26 14.24 -1.96
CA GLY A 177 10.98 15.38 -2.83
C GLY A 177 11.54 16.68 -2.28
N SER A 178 11.99 17.58 -3.16
CA SER A 178 12.44 18.92 -2.80
C SER A 178 12.05 19.97 -3.83
N GLY A 179 11.35 21.02 -3.40
CA GLY A 179 10.92 22.08 -4.31
C GLY A 179 10.01 21.58 -5.42
N ALA A 180 10.44 21.76 -6.69
CA ALA A 180 9.71 21.29 -7.86
C ALA A 180 9.98 19.82 -8.22
N ASP A 181 10.98 19.19 -7.61
CA ASP A 181 11.32 17.79 -7.85
C ASP A 181 10.54 16.92 -6.85
N GLN A 182 9.50 16.25 -7.32
CA GLN A 182 8.59 15.41 -6.51
C GLN A 182 8.48 13.99 -7.10
N PRO A 183 9.52 13.16 -6.98
CA PRO A 183 9.65 11.90 -7.75
C PRO A 183 8.47 10.95 -7.59
N ILE A 184 7.96 10.79 -6.35
CA ILE A 184 6.83 9.89 -6.09
C ILE A 184 5.54 10.46 -6.68
N GLN A 185 5.33 11.77 -6.58
CA GLN A 185 4.18 12.45 -7.18
C GLN A 185 4.19 12.35 -8.70
N ASP A 186 5.35 12.62 -9.32
CA ASP A 186 5.53 12.55 -10.76
C ASP A 186 5.31 11.11 -11.27
N PHE A 187 5.83 10.12 -10.55
CA PHE A 187 5.58 8.72 -10.86
C PHE A 187 4.09 8.37 -10.77
N LEU A 188 3.43 8.75 -9.69
CA LEU A 188 2.02 8.44 -9.45
C LEU A 188 1.11 9.10 -10.49
N ALA A 189 1.43 10.31 -10.95
CA ALA A 189 0.65 10.99 -11.99
C ALA A 189 0.59 10.19 -13.31
N GLU A 190 1.66 9.45 -13.64
CA GLU A 190 1.74 8.61 -14.83
C GLU A 190 1.27 7.16 -14.58
N PHE A 191 1.41 6.67 -13.35
CA PHE A 191 1.14 5.29 -12.99
C PHE A 191 -0.33 5.04 -12.64
N LEU A 192 -0.95 5.94 -11.85
CA LEU A 192 -2.32 5.75 -11.34
C LEU A 192 -3.37 5.61 -12.43
N PRO A 193 -3.38 6.40 -13.52
CA PRO A 193 -4.39 6.24 -14.57
C PRO A 193 -4.42 4.83 -15.18
N GLN A 194 -3.27 4.15 -15.20
CA GLN A 194 -3.15 2.79 -15.72
C GLN A 194 -3.54 1.76 -14.66
N VAL A 195 -3.24 2.02 -13.38
CA VAL A 195 -3.63 1.16 -12.25
C VAL A 195 -5.14 1.14 -12.07
N GLU A 196 -5.82 2.27 -12.23
CA GLU A 196 -7.29 2.35 -12.17
C GLU A 196 -7.94 1.35 -13.12
N VAL A 197 -7.47 1.29 -14.36
CA VAL A 197 -7.99 0.35 -15.39
C VAL A 197 -7.76 -1.12 -15.00
N VAL A 198 -6.67 -1.41 -14.28
CA VAL A 198 -6.34 -2.79 -13.87
C VAL A 198 -7.20 -3.23 -12.67
N LEU A 199 -7.56 -2.31 -11.77
CA LEU A 199 -8.25 -2.64 -10.52
C LEU A 199 -9.79 -2.49 -10.59
N GLU A 200 -10.34 -1.99 -11.70
CA GLU A 200 -11.78 -2.00 -12.00
C GLU A 200 -12.29 -3.45 -12.27
#